data_c966de09dc9a96b0d5c432415ae0df26
#
_entry.id   c966de09dc9a96b0d5c432415ae0df26
#
_cell.length_a   1.000
_cell.length_b   1.000
_cell.length_c   1.000
_cell.angle_alpha   90.00
_cell.angle_beta   90.00
_cell.angle_gamma   90.00
#
_symmetry.space_group_name_H-M   'P 1'
#
loop_
_entity.id
_entity.type
_entity.pdbx_description
1 polymer ?
#
loop_
_entity_poly.entity_id
_entity_poly.type
_entity_poly.pdbx_seq_one_letter_code
_entity_poly.pdbx_strand_id
1 'polypeptide(L)'
;SGETDLTAWRRANVTRLVKAAHDAVKAADPTLRFGVSPQGNPDNDRNEQYTDLSVWLTASGADAVVDYLCPQIYWGYGYTLSSGSTRFAFENITAEWLALPRAESTALYFGLGAYRVGVGDGGANADSVSQWCTGSALARQVTDLRSAGAGGWALYRYGSLFRSDESGLAAAERAALTALDG
;
A
#
# COMPACT_ATOMS: atom_id res chain seq x y z
N SER A 1 24.91 -11.32 -20.75
CA SER A 1 24.84 -11.59 -19.32
C SER A 1 24.77 -13.10 -19.13
N GLY A 2 25.57 -13.68 -18.25
CA GLY A 2 25.55 -15.10 -17.92
C GLY A 2 24.48 -15.51 -16.92
N GLU A 3 23.35 -14.78 -16.86
CA GLU A 3 22.25 -15.05 -15.95
C GLU A 3 21.49 -16.29 -16.45
N THR A 4 21.58 -17.39 -15.73
CA THR A 4 20.90 -18.65 -16.04
C THR A 4 19.51 -18.74 -15.44
N ASP A 5 19.17 -17.88 -14.46
CA ASP A 5 17.85 -17.76 -13.86
C ASP A 5 17.03 -16.61 -14.50
N LEU A 6 16.08 -16.97 -15.36
CA LEU A 6 15.21 -16.01 -16.03
C LEU A 6 14.42 -15.13 -15.04
N THR A 7 14.06 -15.68 -13.88
CA THR A 7 13.31 -14.95 -12.86
C THR A 7 14.17 -13.89 -12.18
N ALA A 8 15.41 -14.24 -11.83
CA ALA A 8 16.39 -13.29 -11.30
C ALA A 8 16.70 -12.19 -12.32
N TRP A 9 16.87 -12.57 -13.59
CA TRP A 9 17.10 -11.62 -14.69
C TRP A 9 15.92 -10.63 -14.84
N ARG A 10 14.67 -11.11 -14.77
CA ARG A 10 13.48 -10.24 -14.82
C ARG A 10 13.45 -9.26 -13.65
N ARG A 11 13.68 -9.73 -12.42
CA ARG A 11 13.74 -8.85 -11.24
C ARG A 11 14.81 -7.78 -11.37
N ALA A 12 16.01 -8.17 -11.82
CA ALA A 12 17.09 -7.22 -12.05
C ALA A 12 16.73 -6.16 -13.11
N ASN A 13 15.99 -6.55 -14.18
CA ASN A 13 15.54 -5.61 -15.19
C ASN A 13 14.47 -4.64 -14.66
N VAL A 14 13.50 -5.13 -13.89
CA VAL A 14 12.47 -4.28 -13.27
C VAL A 14 13.14 -3.30 -12.30
N THR A 15 14.04 -3.77 -11.43
CA THR A 15 14.80 -2.91 -10.51
C THR A 15 15.62 -1.86 -11.25
N ARG A 16 16.30 -2.21 -12.35
CA ARG A 16 17.04 -1.23 -13.17
C ARG A 16 16.13 -0.16 -13.78
N LEU A 17 14.96 -0.56 -14.27
CA LEU A 17 13.99 0.39 -14.82
C LEU A 17 13.50 1.38 -13.76
N VAL A 18 13.10 0.87 -12.60
CA VAL A 18 12.60 1.71 -11.49
C VAL A 18 13.71 2.63 -10.97
N LYS A 19 14.95 2.11 -10.83
CA LYS A 19 16.09 2.95 -10.44
C LYS A 19 16.38 4.03 -11.48
N ALA A 20 16.34 3.72 -12.75
CA ALA A 20 16.56 4.74 -13.80
C ALA A 20 15.50 5.85 -13.75
N ALA A 21 14.24 5.51 -13.44
CA ALA A 21 13.19 6.50 -13.23
C ALA A 21 13.44 7.37 -11.97
N HIS A 22 13.82 6.73 -10.85
CA HIS A 22 14.22 7.43 -9.64
C HIS A 22 15.37 8.43 -9.93
N ASP A 23 16.44 7.96 -10.57
CA ASP A 23 17.62 8.78 -10.86
C ASP A 23 17.29 9.96 -11.79
N ALA A 24 16.39 9.75 -12.77
CA ALA A 24 15.93 10.81 -13.65
C ALA A 24 15.12 11.89 -12.90
N VAL A 25 14.26 11.47 -11.95
CA VAL A 25 13.54 12.42 -11.08
C VAL A 25 14.51 13.21 -10.21
N LYS A 26 15.49 12.54 -9.59
CA LYS A 26 16.51 13.19 -8.75
C LYS A 26 17.43 14.12 -9.54
N ALA A 27 17.73 13.80 -10.79
CA ALA A 27 18.50 14.66 -11.68
C ALA A 27 17.74 15.93 -12.09
N ALA A 28 16.41 15.82 -12.22
CA ALA A 28 15.56 16.97 -12.53
C ALA A 28 15.40 17.90 -11.33
N ASP A 29 15.14 17.35 -10.16
CA ASP A 29 15.06 18.07 -8.88
C ASP A 29 15.31 17.10 -7.73
N PRO A 30 16.44 17.23 -7.01
CA PRO A 30 16.79 16.31 -5.92
C PRO A 30 15.84 16.38 -4.70
N THR A 31 15.01 17.42 -4.60
CA THR A 31 14.02 17.56 -3.51
C THR A 31 12.75 16.75 -3.75
N LEU A 32 12.47 16.37 -5.01
CA LEU A 32 11.32 15.53 -5.34
C LEU A 32 11.48 14.11 -4.78
N ARG A 33 10.39 13.56 -4.32
CA ARG A 33 10.34 12.16 -3.86
C ARG A 33 9.75 11.26 -4.92
N PHE A 34 10.44 10.16 -5.20
CA PHE A 34 9.99 9.13 -6.12
C PHE A 34 9.61 7.86 -5.34
N GLY A 35 8.48 7.29 -5.63
CA GLY A 35 8.05 6.05 -5.00
C GLY A 35 7.18 5.20 -5.92
N VAL A 36 6.97 3.96 -5.49
CA VAL A 36 6.15 2.98 -6.20
C VAL A 36 5.03 2.50 -5.28
N SER A 37 3.86 2.24 -5.88
CA SER A 37 2.73 1.62 -5.21
C SER A 37 2.61 0.15 -5.66
N PRO A 38 3.31 -0.78 -4.99
CA PRO A 38 3.24 -2.19 -5.31
C PRO A 38 1.88 -2.78 -4.89
N GLN A 39 1.61 -4.02 -5.28
CA GLN A 39 0.44 -4.73 -4.77
C GLN A 39 0.53 -4.90 -3.24
N GLY A 40 -0.61 -5.13 -2.59
CA GLY A 40 -0.62 -5.41 -1.15
C GLY A 40 -0.07 -6.80 -0.80
N ASN A 41 -0.03 -7.73 -1.76
CA ASN A 41 0.53 -9.07 -1.59
C ASN A 41 2.00 -9.12 -2.00
N PRO A 42 2.97 -9.20 -1.06
CA PRO A 42 4.40 -9.23 -1.37
C PRO A 42 4.82 -10.42 -2.24
N ASP A 43 4.10 -11.56 -2.15
CA ASP A 43 4.41 -12.73 -2.97
C ASP A 43 4.08 -12.50 -4.44
N ASN A 44 2.94 -11.84 -4.73
CA ASN A 44 2.58 -11.48 -6.10
C ASN A 44 3.55 -10.44 -6.66
N ASP A 45 3.94 -9.45 -5.87
CA ASP A 45 4.96 -8.49 -6.28
C ASP A 45 6.24 -9.20 -6.70
N ARG A 46 6.70 -10.13 -5.90
CA ARG A 46 7.93 -10.88 -6.17
C ARG A 46 7.81 -11.82 -7.36
N ASN A 47 6.71 -12.57 -7.47
CA ASN A 47 6.61 -13.70 -8.39
C ASN A 47 5.94 -13.34 -9.72
N GLU A 48 5.04 -12.36 -9.73
CA GLU A 48 4.27 -11.96 -10.92
C GLU A 48 4.72 -10.61 -11.47
N GLN A 49 5.07 -9.65 -10.60
CA GLN A 49 5.54 -8.33 -11.00
C GLN A 49 7.07 -8.23 -11.05
N TYR A 50 7.77 -9.27 -10.62
CA TYR A 50 9.24 -9.33 -10.55
C TYR A 50 9.85 -8.19 -9.75
N THR A 51 9.15 -7.72 -8.73
CA THR A 51 9.63 -6.69 -7.81
C THR A 51 10.62 -7.28 -6.82
N ASP A 52 11.79 -6.69 -6.68
CA ASP A 52 12.73 -7.05 -5.62
C ASP A 52 12.55 -6.13 -4.41
N LEU A 53 11.51 -6.42 -3.61
CA LEU A 53 11.16 -5.62 -2.44
C LEU A 53 12.33 -5.49 -1.45
N SER A 54 13.16 -6.54 -1.30
CA SER A 54 14.29 -6.48 -0.38
C SER A 54 15.31 -5.44 -0.83
N VAL A 55 15.67 -5.42 -2.11
CA VAL A 55 16.56 -4.41 -2.67
C VAL A 55 15.92 -3.01 -2.61
N TRP A 56 14.66 -2.88 -3.00
CA TRP A 56 14.01 -1.57 -3.05
C TRP A 56 13.85 -0.92 -1.68
N LEU A 57 13.63 -1.73 -0.64
CA LEU A 57 13.48 -1.23 0.73
C LEU A 57 14.81 -0.92 1.41
N THR A 58 15.88 -1.67 1.09
CA THR A 58 17.16 -1.58 1.83
C THR A 58 18.24 -0.78 1.14
N ALA A 59 18.17 -0.60 -0.19
CA ALA A 59 19.10 0.23 -0.93
C ALA A 59 19.00 1.70 -0.51
N SER A 60 20.12 2.38 -0.37
CA SER A 60 20.20 3.75 0.13
C SER A 60 21.31 4.56 -0.55
N GLY A 61 21.31 5.86 -0.37
CA GLY A 61 22.31 6.75 -0.98
C GLY A 61 22.27 6.68 -2.51
N ALA A 62 23.40 6.51 -3.15
CA ALA A 62 23.51 6.41 -4.61
C ALA A 62 22.86 5.15 -5.20
N ASP A 63 22.68 4.11 -4.39
CA ASP A 63 22.04 2.86 -4.79
C ASP A 63 20.54 2.84 -4.54
N ALA A 64 19.97 3.89 -3.94
CA ALA A 64 18.52 3.97 -3.68
C ALA A 64 17.72 3.75 -4.95
N VAL A 65 16.67 2.94 -4.84
CA VAL A 65 15.76 2.61 -5.96
C VAL A 65 14.48 3.43 -5.85
N VAL A 66 14.05 3.72 -4.63
CA VAL A 66 12.87 4.51 -4.30
C VAL A 66 13.11 5.32 -3.03
N ASP A 67 12.38 6.43 -2.86
CA ASP A 67 12.31 7.17 -1.60
C ASP A 67 11.19 6.63 -0.68
N TYR A 68 10.19 5.96 -1.27
CA TYR A 68 9.10 5.34 -0.51
C TYR A 68 8.42 4.21 -1.29
N LEU A 69 7.79 3.30 -0.56
CA LEU A 69 6.79 2.37 -1.11
C LEU A 69 5.42 2.68 -0.50
N CYS A 70 4.36 2.42 -1.30
CA CYS A 70 2.98 2.60 -0.90
C CYS A 70 2.15 1.37 -1.30
N PRO A 71 2.30 0.20 -0.62
CA PRO A 71 1.56 -1.01 -0.95
C PRO A 71 0.05 -0.79 -0.88
N GLN A 72 -0.68 -1.46 -1.79
CA GLN A 72 -2.12 -1.33 -1.98
C GLN A 72 -2.87 -2.26 -1.03
N ILE A 73 -3.12 -1.81 0.19
CA ILE A 73 -3.83 -2.57 1.21
C ILE A 73 -5.33 -2.26 1.11
N TYR A 74 -6.02 -2.97 0.22
CA TYR A 74 -7.42 -2.72 -0.10
C TYR A 74 -8.38 -3.73 0.56
N TRP A 75 -7.98 -4.28 1.70
CA TRP A 75 -8.74 -5.21 2.53
C TRP A 75 -9.15 -4.59 3.86
N GLY A 76 -10.22 -5.10 4.44
CA GLY A 76 -10.69 -4.72 5.76
C GLY A 76 -10.13 -5.60 6.87
N TYR A 77 -10.59 -5.33 8.07
CA TYR A 77 -10.24 -6.14 9.23
C TYR A 77 -10.85 -7.54 9.13
N GLY A 78 -10.11 -8.53 9.62
CA GLY A 78 -10.56 -9.91 9.59
C GLY A 78 -10.78 -10.48 8.20
N TYR A 79 -10.32 -9.80 7.13
CA TYR A 79 -10.47 -10.29 5.75
C TYR A 79 -10.03 -11.75 5.65
N THR A 80 -10.93 -12.58 5.15
CA THR A 80 -10.72 -14.02 5.08
C THR A 80 -10.85 -14.49 3.62
N LEU A 81 -9.84 -15.20 3.14
CA LEU A 81 -9.90 -15.87 1.85
C LEU A 81 -10.88 -17.06 1.90
N SER A 82 -11.36 -17.53 0.75
CA SER A 82 -12.18 -18.74 0.64
C SER A 82 -11.50 -19.99 1.20
N SER A 83 -10.16 -19.97 1.27
CA SER A 83 -9.36 -21.03 1.91
C SER A 83 -9.37 -20.97 3.46
N GLY A 84 -9.98 -19.93 4.06
CA GLY A 84 -9.96 -19.68 5.50
C GLY A 84 -8.74 -18.88 5.99
N SER A 85 -7.77 -18.56 5.12
CA SER A 85 -6.61 -17.76 5.51
C SER A 85 -6.99 -16.29 5.76
N THR A 86 -6.47 -15.72 6.83
CA THR A 86 -6.63 -14.29 7.20
C THR A 86 -5.37 -13.47 6.94
N ARG A 87 -4.40 -14.01 6.20
CA ARG A 87 -3.11 -13.33 5.95
C ARG A 87 -3.31 -11.90 5.42
N PHE A 88 -4.29 -11.69 4.54
CA PHE A 88 -4.56 -10.39 3.94
C PHE A 88 -5.56 -9.53 4.73
N ALA A 89 -5.97 -9.96 5.94
CA ALA A 89 -6.67 -9.04 6.83
C ALA A 89 -5.81 -7.79 7.06
N PHE A 90 -6.45 -6.63 7.10
CA PHE A 90 -5.76 -5.33 7.20
C PHE A 90 -4.69 -5.34 8.27
N GLU A 91 -5.00 -5.80 9.47
CA GLU A 91 -4.10 -5.87 10.61
C GLU A 91 -2.90 -6.78 10.36
N ASN A 92 -3.09 -7.92 9.68
CA ASN A 92 -2.04 -8.91 9.44
C ASN A 92 -1.09 -8.45 8.32
N ILE A 93 -1.65 -8.01 7.20
CA ILE A 93 -0.82 -7.62 6.05
C ILE A 93 -0.07 -6.31 6.31
N THR A 94 -0.65 -5.37 7.06
CA THR A 94 0.07 -4.16 7.45
C THR A 94 1.22 -4.46 8.41
N ALA A 95 1.01 -5.39 9.35
CA ALA A 95 2.07 -5.86 10.23
C ALA A 95 3.19 -6.57 9.44
N GLU A 96 2.84 -7.40 8.43
CA GLU A 96 3.81 -8.05 7.53
C GLU A 96 4.68 -7.02 6.81
N TRP A 97 4.08 -5.98 6.21
CA TRP A 97 4.81 -4.90 5.53
C TRP A 97 5.70 -4.09 6.48
N LEU A 98 5.20 -3.75 7.68
CA LEU A 98 5.94 -2.98 8.68
C LEU A 98 7.16 -3.74 9.21
N ALA A 99 7.09 -5.07 9.25
CA ALA A 99 8.19 -5.93 9.70
C ALA A 99 9.31 -6.10 8.66
N LEU A 100 9.11 -5.70 7.39
CA LEU A 100 10.14 -5.82 6.38
C LEU A 100 11.34 -4.91 6.72
N PRO A 101 12.59 -5.45 6.63
CA PRO A 101 13.79 -4.62 6.78
C PRO A 101 13.80 -3.48 5.77
N ARG A 102 14.13 -2.28 6.21
CA ARG A 102 14.24 -1.12 5.32
C ARG A 102 15.30 -0.13 5.79
N ALA A 103 15.84 0.63 4.85
CA ALA A 103 16.72 1.75 5.15
C ALA A 103 15.93 2.89 5.82
N GLU A 104 16.57 3.66 6.69
CA GLU A 104 15.94 4.83 7.35
C GLU A 104 15.47 5.88 6.34
N SER A 105 16.15 5.97 5.19
CA SER A 105 15.78 6.87 4.10
C SER A 105 14.53 6.46 3.32
N THR A 106 14.08 5.19 3.44
CA THR A 106 12.95 4.65 2.69
C THR A 106 11.69 4.67 3.55
N ALA A 107 10.74 5.53 3.20
CA ALA A 107 9.46 5.59 3.90
C ALA A 107 8.50 4.47 3.43
N LEU A 108 7.63 4.03 4.32
CA LEU A 108 6.54 3.11 4.01
C LEU A 108 5.22 3.82 4.29
N TYR A 109 4.47 4.08 3.21
CA TYR A 109 3.09 4.55 3.23
C TYR A 109 2.15 3.39 2.95
N PHE A 110 0.84 3.57 3.15
CA PHE A 110 -0.14 2.52 2.88
C PHE A 110 -1.27 3.06 2.00
N GLY A 111 -1.52 2.41 0.87
CA GLY A 111 -2.65 2.69 0.01
C GLY A 111 -3.91 2.03 0.56
N LEU A 112 -4.94 2.82 0.85
CA LEU A 112 -6.22 2.35 1.40
C LEU A 112 -7.32 2.42 0.37
N GLY A 113 -8.20 1.42 0.36
CA GLY A 113 -9.24 1.25 -0.64
C GLY A 113 -10.50 2.08 -0.38
N ALA A 114 -10.49 3.39 -0.64
CA ALA A 114 -11.67 4.23 -0.48
C ALA A 114 -12.88 3.78 -1.32
N TYR A 115 -12.66 3.07 -2.41
CA TYR A 115 -13.72 2.51 -3.25
C TYR A 115 -14.45 1.32 -2.60
N ARG A 116 -13.95 0.82 -1.47
CA ARG A 116 -14.60 -0.23 -0.70
C ARG A 116 -15.73 0.30 0.19
N VAL A 117 -15.74 1.59 0.50
CA VAL A 117 -16.79 2.23 1.30
C VAL A 117 -18.16 2.00 0.66
N GLY A 118 -19.08 1.43 1.41
CA GLY A 118 -20.41 1.04 0.97
C GLY A 118 -20.49 -0.21 0.07
N VAL A 119 -19.34 -0.81 -0.30
CA VAL A 119 -19.28 -1.95 -1.24
C VAL A 119 -18.78 -3.23 -0.54
N GLY A 120 -17.76 -3.10 0.31
CA GLY A 120 -17.09 -4.24 0.93
C GLY A 120 -15.83 -4.68 0.18
N ASP A 121 -15.09 -5.61 0.75
CA ASP A 121 -13.81 -6.08 0.23
C ASP A 121 -13.86 -7.48 -0.42
N GLY A 122 -15.01 -8.16 -0.31
CA GLY A 122 -15.22 -9.49 -0.89
C GLY A 122 -14.60 -10.62 -0.07
N GLY A 123 -14.23 -10.38 1.18
CA GLY A 123 -13.78 -11.41 2.12
C GLY A 123 -14.88 -12.42 2.46
N ALA A 124 -14.50 -13.62 2.89
CA ALA A 124 -15.43 -14.65 3.36
C ALA A 124 -15.88 -14.43 4.82
N ASN A 125 -15.32 -13.46 5.52
CA ASN A 125 -15.74 -13.05 6.86
C ASN A 125 -17.12 -12.40 6.86
N ALA A 126 -17.89 -12.56 7.95
CA ALA A 126 -19.28 -12.12 8.04
C ALA A 126 -19.45 -10.60 7.90
N ASP A 127 -18.46 -9.82 8.29
CA ASP A 127 -18.49 -8.35 8.28
C ASP A 127 -17.74 -7.73 7.07
N SER A 128 -17.43 -8.52 6.05
CA SER A 128 -16.72 -8.08 4.83
C SER A 128 -17.40 -6.92 4.09
N VAL A 129 -18.70 -6.68 4.33
CA VAL A 129 -19.45 -5.54 3.80
C VAL A 129 -19.76 -4.54 4.91
N SER A 130 -20.30 -4.99 6.06
CA SER A 130 -20.83 -4.11 7.10
C SER A 130 -19.76 -3.18 7.70
N GLN A 131 -18.52 -3.64 7.85
CA GLN A 131 -17.40 -2.79 8.32
C GLN A 131 -17.15 -1.58 7.41
N TRP A 132 -17.42 -1.71 6.10
CA TRP A 132 -17.25 -0.65 5.11
C TRP A 132 -18.47 0.28 5.00
N CYS A 133 -19.52 0.00 5.77
CA CYS A 133 -20.75 0.80 5.84
C CYS A 133 -20.87 1.61 7.14
N THR A 134 -19.78 1.72 7.91
CA THR A 134 -19.77 2.43 9.20
C THR A 134 -19.61 3.95 9.07
N GLY A 135 -19.12 4.44 7.93
CA GLY A 135 -18.75 5.84 7.73
C GLY A 135 -17.47 6.26 8.46
N SER A 136 -16.69 5.30 8.97
CA SER A 136 -15.41 5.53 9.66
C SER A 136 -14.39 4.42 9.44
N ALA A 137 -14.60 3.55 8.45
CA ALA A 137 -13.74 2.41 8.17
C ALA A 137 -12.29 2.84 7.84
N LEU A 138 -12.16 3.84 6.96
CA LEU A 138 -10.86 4.39 6.57
C LEU A 138 -10.20 5.15 7.73
N ALA A 139 -10.97 5.93 8.49
CA ALA A 139 -10.46 6.65 9.65
C ALA A 139 -9.88 5.69 10.70
N ARG A 140 -10.54 4.55 10.94
CA ARG A 140 -10.03 3.49 11.81
C ARG A 140 -8.70 2.94 11.29
N GLN A 141 -8.62 2.60 9.99
CA GLN A 141 -7.38 2.12 9.37
C GLN A 141 -6.24 3.14 9.51
N VAL A 142 -6.51 4.43 9.28
CA VAL A 142 -5.52 5.51 9.44
C VAL A 142 -5.05 5.60 10.89
N THR A 143 -5.96 5.50 11.87
CA THR A 143 -5.61 5.53 13.30
C THR A 143 -4.67 4.40 13.66
N ASP A 144 -4.96 3.18 13.20
CA ASP A 144 -4.13 2.01 13.49
C ASP A 144 -2.76 2.09 12.80
N LEU A 145 -2.69 2.60 11.55
CA LEU A 145 -1.43 2.84 10.86
C LEU A 145 -0.56 3.88 11.59
N ARG A 146 -1.15 4.98 12.06
CA ARG A 146 -0.45 5.99 12.87
C ARG A 146 0.10 5.37 14.15
N SER A 147 -0.70 4.59 14.85
CA SER A 147 -0.31 3.89 16.08
C SER A 147 0.80 2.86 15.84
N ALA A 148 0.84 2.23 14.69
CA ALA A 148 1.86 1.28 14.27
C ALA A 148 3.15 1.93 13.74
N GLY A 149 3.22 3.27 13.65
CA GLY A 149 4.39 4.00 13.19
C GLY A 149 4.58 4.00 11.67
N ALA A 150 3.51 3.83 10.90
CA ALA A 150 3.56 4.01 9.45
C ALA A 150 3.93 5.44 9.08
N GLY A 151 4.66 5.61 7.96
CA GLY A 151 5.08 6.93 7.47
C GLY A 151 3.94 7.78 6.92
N GLY A 152 2.78 7.17 6.64
CA GLY A 152 1.59 7.85 6.14
C GLY A 152 0.69 6.92 5.34
N TRP A 153 -0.29 7.51 4.67
CA TRP A 153 -1.31 6.78 3.91
C TRP A 153 -1.75 7.56 2.67
N ALA A 154 -2.35 6.84 1.72
CA ALA A 154 -2.98 7.40 0.53
C ALA A 154 -4.33 6.72 0.27
N LEU A 155 -5.34 7.48 -0.14
CA LEU A 155 -6.68 6.94 -0.41
C LEU A 155 -6.88 6.69 -1.90
N TYR A 156 -7.17 5.48 -2.29
CA TYR A 156 -7.52 5.14 -3.65
C TYR A 156 -9.04 4.91 -3.73
N ARG A 157 -9.84 5.82 -4.32
CA ARG A 157 -9.43 7.01 -5.09
C ARG A 157 -10.28 8.24 -4.76
N TYR A 158 -9.88 9.41 -5.22
CA TYR A 158 -10.60 10.68 -5.07
C TYR A 158 -12.09 10.58 -5.44
N GLY A 159 -12.42 10.02 -6.60
CA GLY A 159 -13.80 9.90 -7.06
C GLY A 159 -14.72 9.12 -6.12
N SER A 160 -14.17 8.19 -5.33
CA SER A 160 -14.95 7.38 -4.39
C SER A 160 -15.40 8.16 -3.15
N LEU A 161 -14.71 9.25 -2.82
CA LEU A 161 -15.03 10.07 -1.66
C LEU A 161 -15.65 11.43 -2.01
N PHE A 162 -15.44 11.93 -3.26
CA PHE A 162 -15.77 13.33 -3.58
C PHE A 162 -16.72 13.53 -4.75
N ARG A 163 -17.06 12.48 -5.55
CA ARG A 163 -17.87 12.66 -6.76
C ARG A 163 -19.32 12.25 -6.66
N SER A 164 -19.65 11.18 -5.94
CA SER A 164 -21.02 10.73 -5.75
C SER A 164 -21.15 10.08 -4.39
N ASP A 165 -22.21 10.38 -3.67
CA ASP A 165 -22.46 9.84 -2.34
C ASP A 165 -23.97 9.81 -2.05
N GLU A 166 -24.67 8.93 -2.74
CA GLU A 166 -26.13 8.74 -2.53
C GLU A 166 -26.43 8.14 -1.15
N SER A 167 -25.45 7.40 -0.56
CA SER A 167 -25.62 6.77 0.75
C SER A 167 -25.24 7.65 1.93
N GLY A 168 -24.54 8.79 1.69
CA GLY A 168 -23.94 9.61 2.75
C GLY A 168 -22.68 9.02 3.39
N LEU A 169 -22.28 7.80 3.01
CA LEU A 169 -21.12 7.12 3.62
C LEU A 169 -19.80 7.80 3.30
N ALA A 170 -19.62 8.27 2.07
CA ALA A 170 -18.40 8.98 1.70
C ALA A 170 -18.27 10.32 2.44
N ALA A 171 -19.40 11.02 2.68
CA ALA A 171 -19.41 12.23 3.50
C ALA A 171 -19.04 11.93 4.95
N ALA A 172 -19.57 10.85 5.53
CA ALA A 172 -19.25 10.41 6.87
C ALA A 172 -17.75 10.01 7.00
N GLU A 173 -17.21 9.27 6.03
CA GLU A 173 -15.77 8.93 6.00
C GLU A 173 -14.87 10.16 5.91
N ARG A 174 -15.22 11.16 5.08
CA ARG A 174 -14.49 12.44 5.03
C ARG A 174 -14.49 13.14 6.37
N ALA A 175 -15.66 13.23 7.02
CA ALA A 175 -15.80 13.85 8.33
C ALA A 175 -14.95 13.13 9.38
N ALA A 176 -15.00 11.78 9.40
CA ALA A 176 -14.22 10.97 10.33
C ALA A 176 -12.70 11.11 10.10
N LEU A 177 -12.26 11.15 8.84
CA LEU A 177 -10.84 11.37 8.50
C LEU A 177 -10.38 12.77 8.91
N THR A 178 -11.19 13.81 8.65
CA THR A 178 -10.86 15.20 9.04
C THR A 178 -10.75 15.34 10.55
N ALA A 179 -11.59 14.63 11.30
CA ALA A 179 -11.55 14.66 12.78
C ALA A 179 -10.27 14.06 13.38
N LEU A 180 -9.46 13.32 12.60
CA LEU A 180 -8.18 12.78 13.08
C LEU A 180 -7.07 13.85 13.19
N ASP A 181 -7.24 15.00 12.55
CA ASP A 181 -6.25 16.08 12.46
C ASP A 181 -6.68 17.33 13.28
N GLY A 182 -7.81 17.24 14.02
CA GLY A 182 -8.41 18.31 14.84
C GLY A 182 -8.01 18.33 16.30
#